data_86a2bcd94a77f37ec719a18633ed4b0b
#
_entry.id   86a2bcd94a77f37ec719a18633ed4b0b
#
_cell.length_a   1.000
_cell.length_b   1.000
_cell.length_c   1.000
_cell.angle_alpha   90.00
_cell.angle_beta   90.00
_cell.angle_gamma   90.00
#
_symmetry.space_group_name_H-M   'P 1'
#
loop_
_entity.id
_entity.type
_entity.pdbx_description
1 polymer ?
#
loop_
_entity_poly.entity_id
_entity_poly.type
_entity_poly.pdbx_seq_one_letter_code
_entity_poly.pdbx_strand_id
1 'polypeptide(L)'
;IETVRLVRAAAREISCAAVIAVDSLSCTSPQRLCGSVQLSTAGITPGSGSAAPRRELSRRTVGVPVIAVGVPTALEVSALTGEKSHRGLLAAPSDEDVQVRLWAGCIADAVNSVIR
;
A
#
# COMPACT_ATOMS: atom_id res chain seq x y z
N ILE A 1 7.42 -5.15 -15.64
CA ILE A 1 6.42 -4.19 -16.18
C ILE A 1 5.97 -3.28 -15.04
N GLU A 2 5.90 -2.01 -15.33
CA GLU A 2 5.51 -1.01 -14.34
C GLU A 2 4.02 -1.12 -13.99
N THR A 3 3.71 -1.18 -12.70
CA THR A 3 2.35 -1.35 -12.19
C THR A 3 1.38 -0.28 -12.71
N VAL A 4 1.80 0.98 -12.76
CA VAL A 4 0.95 2.09 -13.23
C VAL A 4 0.50 1.88 -14.65
N ARG A 5 1.36 1.40 -15.53
CA ARG A 5 1.02 1.14 -16.94
C ARG A 5 -0.02 0.04 -17.07
N LEU A 6 0.11 -1.02 -16.29
CA LEU A 6 -0.86 -2.12 -16.26
C LEU A 6 -2.22 -1.66 -15.75
N VAL A 7 -2.24 -0.96 -14.62
CA VAL A 7 -3.48 -0.47 -14.02
C VAL A 7 -4.18 0.52 -14.94
N ARG A 8 -3.42 1.46 -15.55
CA ARG A 8 -3.98 2.41 -16.50
C ARG A 8 -4.59 1.74 -17.73
N ALA A 9 -3.89 0.76 -18.29
CA ALA A 9 -4.38 0.00 -19.44
C ALA A 9 -5.67 -0.77 -19.09
N ALA A 10 -5.69 -1.45 -17.96
CA ALA A 10 -6.86 -2.17 -17.50
C ALA A 10 -8.05 -1.22 -17.22
N ALA A 11 -7.80 -0.10 -16.55
CA ALA A 11 -8.83 0.88 -16.26
C ALA A 11 -9.48 1.44 -17.53
N ARG A 12 -8.69 1.67 -18.57
CA ARG A 12 -9.20 2.12 -19.88
C ARG A 12 -10.02 1.04 -20.57
N GLU A 13 -9.50 -0.19 -20.59
CA GLU A 13 -10.16 -1.30 -21.28
C GLU A 13 -11.54 -1.61 -20.72
N ILE A 14 -11.68 -1.60 -19.40
CA ILE A 14 -12.97 -1.87 -18.74
C ILE A 14 -13.80 -0.62 -18.48
N SER A 15 -13.28 0.58 -18.80
CA SER A 15 -13.97 1.86 -18.57
C SER A 15 -14.44 2.01 -17.12
N CYS A 16 -13.60 1.65 -16.15
CA CYS A 16 -13.99 1.70 -14.74
C CYS A 16 -14.13 3.15 -14.23
N ALA A 17 -15.00 3.34 -13.24
CA ALA A 17 -15.26 4.66 -12.64
C ALA A 17 -14.18 5.07 -11.64
N ALA A 18 -13.50 4.11 -10.99
CA ALA A 18 -12.47 4.33 -9.99
C ALA A 18 -11.61 3.07 -9.82
N VAL A 19 -10.46 3.24 -9.21
CA VAL A 19 -9.56 2.15 -8.83
C VAL A 19 -9.41 2.16 -7.32
N ILE A 20 -9.56 1.01 -6.68
CA ILE A 20 -9.19 0.79 -5.29
C ILE A 20 -7.86 0.05 -5.28
N ALA A 21 -6.81 0.71 -4.80
CA ALA A 21 -5.47 0.15 -4.72
C ALA A 21 -5.15 -0.25 -3.27
N VAL A 22 -4.88 -1.52 -3.05
CA VAL A 22 -4.54 -2.05 -1.73
C VAL A 22 -3.09 -2.49 -1.74
N ASP A 23 -2.30 -2.00 -0.78
CA ASP A 23 -0.88 -2.33 -0.68
C ASP A 23 -0.41 -2.37 0.77
N SER A 24 0.70 -3.03 0.99
CA SER A 24 1.41 -2.94 2.27
C SER A 24 2.37 -1.75 2.26
N LEU A 25 2.50 -1.12 3.42
CA LEU A 25 3.33 0.07 3.60
C LEU A 25 4.46 -0.22 4.59
N SER A 26 5.50 0.61 4.56
CA SER A 26 6.42 0.73 5.68
C SER A 26 5.96 1.83 6.64
N CYS A 27 6.39 1.74 7.89
CA CYS A 27 6.14 2.76 8.89
C CYS A 27 7.38 3.00 9.75
N THR A 28 7.36 4.11 10.48
CA THR A 28 8.43 4.51 11.40
C THR A 28 8.05 4.32 12.87
N SER A 29 6.79 4.02 13.14
CA SER A 29 6.25 3.87 14.49
C SER A 29 5.81 2.43 14.74
N PRO A 30 6.33 1.75 15.78
CA PRO A 30 5.92 0.39 16.12
C PRO A 30 4.43 0.23 16.37
N GLN A 31 3.77 1.27 16.89
CA GLN A 31 2.34 1.24 17.19
C GLN A 31 1.47 1.16 15.93
N ARG A 32 1.99 1.63 14.79
CA ARG A 32 1.30 1.55 13.51
C ARG A 32 1.50 0.23 12.79
N LEU A 33 2.54 -0.50 13.14
CA LEU A 33 2.88 -1.77 12.50
C LEU A 33 1.75 -2.78 12.72
N CYS A 34 1.08 -3.18 11.63
CA CYS A 34 -0.11 -4.02 11.64
C CYS A 34 -1.25 -3.52 12.55
N GLY A 35 -1.19 -2.26 12.97
CA GLY A 35 -2.13 -1.67 13.92
C GLY A 35 -3.01 -0.58 13.35
N SER A 36 -2.86 -0.25 12.07
CA SER A 36 -3.62 0.84 11.42
C SER A 36 -3.84 0.56 9.95
N VAL A 37 -4.88 1.18 9.39
CA VAL A 37 -5.11 1.24 7.96
C VAL A 37 -5.12 2.70 7.53
N GLN A 38 -4.47 3.00 6.42
CA GLN A 38 -4.41 4.35 5.86
C GLN A 38 -5.27 4.41 4.60
N LEU A 39 -6.11 5.43 4.52
CA LEU A 39 -6.93 5.72 3.35
C LEU A 39 -6.47 7.03 2.75
N SER A 40 -6.34 7.07 1.44
CA SER A 40 -5.93 8.29 0.73
C SER A 40 -6.55 8.35 -0.66
N THR A 41 -6.91 9.56 -1.08
CA THR A 41 -7.28 9.86 -2.47
C THR A 41 -6.15 10.56 -3.23
N ALA A 42 -5.03 10.84 -2.57
CA ALA A 42 -3.87 11.48 -3.18
C ALA A 42 -3.02 10.52 -4.03
N GLY A 43 -3.20 9.23 -3.86
CA GLY A 43 -2.45 8.21 -4.56
C GLY A 43 -1.61 7.33 -3.64
N ILE A 44 -1.00 6.33 -4.21
CA ILE A 44 -0.13 5.40 -3.51
C ILE A 44 1.04 5.01 -4.42
N THR A 45 2.21 4.82 -3.85
CA THR A 45 3.39 4.32 -4.58
C THR A 45 3.54 2.84 -4.32
N PRO A 46 3.24 1.97 -5.31
CA PRO A 46 3.33 0.53 -5.13
C PRO A 46 4.74 0.08 -4.78
N GLY A 47 4.85 -0.80 -3.79
CA GLY A 47 6.13 -1.34 -3.37
C GLY A 47 7.09 -0.30 -2.81
N SER A 48 6.60 0.69 -2.08
CA SER A 48 7.40 1.76 -1.48
C SER A 48 8.52 1.27 -0.57
N GLY A 49 8.47 0.02 -0.12
CA GLY A 49 9.54 -0.62 0.62
C GLY A 49 10.69 -1.16 -0.24
N SER A 50 10.60 -1.07 -1.57
CA SER A 50 11.67 -1.52 -2.46
C SER A 50 12.59 -0.36 -2.88
N ALA A 51 13.86 -0.66 -3.15
CA ALA A 51 14.86 0.35 -3.49
C ALA A 51 14.67 0.99 -4.88
N ALA A 52 13.80 0.44 -5.73
CA ALA A 52 13.58 0.96 -7.08
C ALA A 52 12.58 2.12 -7.07
N PRO A 53 12.89 3.27 -7.68
CA PRO A 53 11.92 4.34 -7.82
C PRO A 53 10.72 3.87 -8.67
N ARG A 54 9.53 4.04 -8.15
CA ARG A 54 8.28 3.66 -8.81
C ARG A 54 7.36 4.84 -8.92
N ARG A 55 6.55 4.84 -9.98
CA ARG A 55 5.55 5.88 -10.17
C ARG A 55 4.37 5.63 -9.23
N GLU A 56 3.78 6.71 -8.75
CA GLU A 56 2.57 6.63 -7.93
C GLU A 56 1.36 6.20 -8.77
N LEU A 57 0.46 5.47 -8.14
CA LEU A 57 -0.90 5.27 -8.61
C LEU A 57 -1.76 6.42 -8.10
N SER A 58 -2.21 7.28 -8.99
CA SER A 58 -3.04 8.43 -8.66
C SER A 58 -3.99 8.72 -9.82
N ARG A 59 -4.96 9.59 -9.59
CA ARG A 59 -5.85 10.04 -10.67
C ARG A 59 -5.05 10.60 -11.86
N ARG A 60 -3.99 11.32 -11.58
CA ARG A 60 -3.13 11.92 -12.62
C ARG A 60 -2.46 10.88 -13.50
N THR A 61 -2.00 9.76 -12.93
CA THR A 61 -1.27 8.72 -13.65
C THR A 61 -2.17 7.66 -14.25
N VAL A 62 -3.30 7.36 -13.64
CA VAL A 62 -4.24 6.31 -14.07
C VAL A 62 -5.35 6.85 -14.95
N GLY A 63 -5.80 8.07 -14.72
CA GLY A 63 -6.85 8.73 -15.50
C GLY A 63 -8.26 8.66 -14.88
N VAL A 64 -8.42 7.87 -13.81
CA VAL A 64 -9.65 7.80 -13.02
C VAL A 64 -9.30 7.97 -11.54
N PRO A 65 -10.24 8.32 -10.66
CA PRO A 65 -9.96 8.40 -9.23
C PRO A 65 -9.35 7.13 -8.67
N VAL A 66 -8.34 7.27 -7.82
CA VAL A 66 -7.69 6.16 -7.12
C VAL A 66 -7.92 6.34 -5.63
N ILE A 67 -8.49 5.31 -5.01
CA ILE A 67 -8.66 5.23 -3.57
C ILE A 67 -7.61 4.25 -3.07
N ALA A 68 -6.61 4.77 -2.34
CA ALA A 68 -5.54 3.95 -1.80
C ALA A 68 -5.89 3.45 -0.40
N VAL A 69 -5.65 2.18 -0.16
CA VAL A 69 -5.81 1.51 1.13
C VAL A 69 -4.47 0.87 1.47
N GLY A 70 -3.82 1.33 2.52
CA GLY A 70 -2.51 0.84 2.92
C GLY A 70 -2.48 0.36 4.36
N VAL A 71 -1.81 -0.76 4.61
CA VAL A 71 -1.56 -1.28 5.96
C VAL A 71 -0.05 -1.38 6.17
N PRO A 72 0.50 -0.74 7.22
CA PRO A 72 1.91 -0.89 7.54
C PRO A 72 2.20 -2.31 8.02
N THR A 73 2.99 -3.05 7.26
CA THR A 73 3.42 -4.42 7.60
C THR A 73 4.92 -4.53 7.82
N ALA A 74 5.67 -3.46 7.57
CA ALA A 74 7.10 -3.39 7.76
C ALA A 74 7.48 -2.11 8.52
N LEU A 75 8.47 -2.23 9.39
CA LEU A 75 8.98 -1.13 10.19
C LEU A 75 10.39 -0.76 9.72
N GLU A 76 10.64 0.52 9.53
CA GLU A 76 11.96 1.01 9.17
C GLU A 76 12.92 0.90 10.36
N VAL A 77 13.95 0.08 10.22
CA VAL A 77 14.91 -0.18 11.31
C VAL A 77 15.64 1.10 11.74
N SER A 78 15.98 1.97 10.79
CA SER A 78 16.64 3.25 11.10
C SER A 78 15.80 4.16 12.01
N ALA A 79 14.48 4.04 11.96
CA ALA A 79 13.59 4.79 12.86
C ALA A 79 13.67 4.31 14.31
N LEU A 80 14.00 3.04 14.54
CA LEU A 80 14.20 2.48 15.87
C LEU A 80 15.59 2.77 16.44
N THR A 81 16.62 2.66 15.61
CA THR A 81 18.01 2.71 16.03
C THR A 81 18.58 4.14 15.95
N GLY A 82 18.01 5.00 15.11
CA GLY A 82 18.56 6.32 14.81
C GLY A 82 19.80 6.28 13.92
N GLU A 83 20.23 5.11 13.45
CA GLU A 83 21.44 4.96 12.67
C GLU A 83 21.17 5.03 11.17
N LYS A 84 21.87 5.94 10.48
CA LYS A 84 21.75 6.13 9.03
C LYS A 84 22.19 4.89 8.24
N SER A 85 23.12 4.09 8.79
CA SER A 85 23.57 2.84 8.17
C SER A 85 22.46 1.79 8.05
N HIS A 86 21.39 1.93 8.82
CA HIS A 86 20.23 1.04 8.79
C HIS A 86 19.13 1.51 7.82
N ARG A 87 19.37 2.53 7.02
CA ARG A 87 18.42 2.96 5.98
C ARG A 87 18.20 1.84 4.97
N GLY A 88 16.94 1.63 4.61
CA GLY A 88 16.55 0.57 3.68
C GLY A 88 16.38 -0.80 4.32
N LEU A 89 16.73 -0.96 5.60
CA LEU A 89 16.43 -2.17 6.34
C LEU A 89 15.02 -2.10 6.90
N LEU A 90 14.26 -3.16 6.65
CA LEU A 90 12.89 -3.31 7.13
C LEU A 90 12.79 -4.50 8.06
N ALA A 91 12.01 -4.35 9.12
CA ALA A 91 11.66 -5.43 10.04
C ALA A 91 10.17 -5.71 9.95
N ALA A 92 9.79 -6.95 10.04
CA ALA A 92 8.39 -7.39 10.04
C ALA A 92 8.07 -8.13 11.33
N PRO A 93 6.78 -8.20 11.75
CA PRO A 93 6.38 -9.04 12.86
C PRO A 93 6.67 -10.52 12.57
N SER A 94 6.95 -11.30 13.58
CA SER A 94 7.18 -12.75 13.43
C SER A 94 5.96 -13.49 12.90
N ASP A 95 4.77 -12.93 13.09
CA ASP A 95 3.48 -13.45 12.62
C ASP A 95 2.91 -12.64 11.45
N GLU A 96 3.77 -12.04 10.64
CA GLU A 96 3.37 -11.17 9.52
C GLU A 96 2.32 -11.83 8.61
N ASP A 97 2.49 -13.10 8.29
CA ASP A 97 1.58 -13.85 7.44
C ASP A 97 0.16 -13.94 8.03
N VAL A 98 0.04 -14.09 9.34
CA VAL A 98 -1.25 -14.07 10.05
C VAL A 98 -1.86 -12.67 10.01
N GLN A 99 -1.06 -11.64 10.30
CA GLN A 99 -1.53 -10.25 10.30
C GLN A 99 -2.00 -9.80 8.90
N VAL A 100 -1.25 -10.12 7.87
CA VAL A 100 -1.62 -9.81 6.47
C VAL A 100 -2.94 -10.49 6.11
N ARG A 101 -3.13 -11.75 6.49
CA ARG A 101 -4.37 -12.49 6.23
C ARG A 101 -5.57 -11.87 6.91
N LEU A 102 -5.43 -11.47 8.17
CA LEU A 102 -6.49 -10.80 8.93
C LEU A 102 -6.88 -9.46 8.30
N TRP A 103 -5.89 -8.62 7.97
CA TRP A 103 -6.14 -7.34 7.34
C TRP A 103 -6.74 -7.50 5.93
N ALA A 104 -6.26 -8.44 5.14
CA ALA A 104 -6.81 -8.70 3.82
C ALA A 104 -8.29 -9.10 3.89
N GLY A 105 -8.66 -9.95 4.82
CA GLY A 105 -10.06 -10.32 5.06
C GLY A 105 -10.92 -9.13 5.49
N CYS A 106 -10.43 -8.32 6.40
CA CYS A 106 -11.11 -7.12 6.89
C CYS A 106 -11.35 -6.10 5.76
N ILE A 107 -10.31 -5.83 4.96
CA ILE A 107 -10.41 -4.91 3.82
C ILE A 107 -11.36 -5.44 2.76
N ALA A 108 -11.28 -6.73 2.44
CA ALA A 108 -12.18 -7.36 1.48
C ALA A 108 -13.65 -7.24 1.90
N ASP A 109 -13.95 -7.51 3.17
CA ASP A 109 -15.30 -7.37 3.71
C ASP A 109 -15.80 -5.92 3.63
N ALA A 110 -14.94 -4.96 3.98
CA ALA A 110 -15.27 -3.54 3.91
C ALA A 110 -15.54 -3.09 2.48
N VAL A 111 -14.68 -3.44 1.52
CA VAL A 111 -14.83 -3.10 0.11
C VAL A 111 -16.11 -3.72 -0.45
N ASN A 112 -16.35 -5.01 -0.20
CA ASN A 112 -17.54 -5.70 -0.69
C ASN A 112 -18.85 -5.16 -0.10
N SER A 113 -18.80 -4.58 1.11
CA SER A 113 -19.98 -3.95 1.70
C SER A 113 -20.33 -2.62 1.04
N VAL A 114 -19.37 -1.95 0.44
CA VAL A 114 -19.55 -0.61 -0.18
C VAL A 114 -19.95 -0.71 -1.65
N ILE A 115 -19.39 -1.68 -2.40
CA ILE A 115 -19.57 -1.76 -3.86
C ILE A 115 -20.74 -2.64 -4.31
N ARG A 116 -21.61 -3.01 -3.43
CA ARG A 116 -22.83 -3.77 -3.74
C ARG A 116 -23.80 -3.02 -4.64
#